data_8ef0a8c24767289834024c9519171908
#
_entry.id   8ef0a8c24767289834024c9519171908
#
_cell.length_a   1.000
_cell.length_b   1.000
_cell.length_c   1.000
_cell.angle_alpha   90.00
_cell.angle_beta   90.00
_cell.angle_gamma   90.00
#
_symmetry.space_group_name_H-M   'P 1'
#
loop_
_entity.id
_entity.type
_entity.pdbx_description
1 polymer ?
#
loop_
_entity_poly.entity_id
_entity_poly.type
_entity_poly.pdbx_seq_one_letter_code
_entity_poly.pdbx_strand_id
1 'polypeptide(L)'
;MHNQANHRPIIVMGGNGRVGREVVRYLLRHTHHKIIIASRSAHSASANGATPNDPRLVSLVLDANDPQALRQAFADAALVIACIGPSGVLGERVARACIEVDTPLIDAGGYDPLLKALEARQHQEPVDVPLIISVGLMPGLTGLFPKYVIDSTAHGRTPLRLDTCCIGRDAWTYNSAWDIVHSLGDFGQDRGFPVIRHGVHRSVGFFKAMRKVTFPGQIGRVSTMLMPSEELARLARQLNIPEARAYGSNVGPRAALACLRAKLLGQFRTPEKIHRAAQRLAKASARDLRNLQPVYGLRVDVTYADEQRESATLVVADTYQATGVAIAITARCLLEGDPLANGVQMLHEAIDSRRFMQLFRAEGLLAIDGLTAQPHPEWQGGLS
;
A
#
# COMPACT_ATOMS: atom_id res chain seq x y z
N MET A 1 -26.89 12.45 -16.57
CA MET A 1 -26.66 11.30 -15.67
C MET A 1 -25.52 11.53 -14.66
N HIS A 2 -24.81 12.67 -14.68
CA HIS A 2 -23.66 12.93 -13.75
C HIS A 2 -24.05 13.32 -12.31
N ASN A 3 -25.32 13.64 -12.03
CA ASN A 3 -25.71 14.23 -10.73
C ASN A 3 -26.17 13.23 -9.65
N GLN A 4 -26.41 11.97 -9.97
CA GLN A 4 -26.84 10.97 -8.98
C GLN A 4 -25.65 10.22 -8.32
N ALA A 5 -24.51 10.14 -8.98
CA ALA A 5 -23.31 9.47 -8.43
C ALA A 5 -22.73 10.21 -7.22
N ASN A 6 -22.92 11.53 -7.13
CA ASN A 6 -22.40 12.39 -6.05
C ASN A 6 -23.14 12.26 -4.71
N HIS A 7 -24.25 11.51 -4.65
CA HIS A 7 -25.05 11.33 -3.43
C HIS A 7 -24.78 10.02 -2.69
N ARG A 8 -24.20 9.01 -3.36
CA ARG A 8 -23.90 7.73 -2.73
C ARG A 8 -22.73 7.89 -1.73
N PRO A 9 -22.82 7.32 -0.52
CA PRO A 9 -21.79 7.48 0.50
C PRO A 9 -20.51 6.69 0.17
N ILE A 10 -19.40 7.14 0.76
CA ILE A 10 -18.17 6.36 0.84
C ILE A 10 -18.14 5.64 2.19
N ILE A 11 -17.93 4.33 2.20
CA ILE A 11 -17.80 3.56 3.43
C ILE A 11 -16.31 3.34 3.72
N VAL A 12 -15.87 3.81 4.89
CA VAL A 12 -14.49 3.59 5.36
C VAL A 12 -14.51 2.60 6.52
N MET A 13 -14.21 1.35 6.23
CA MET A 13 -14.05 0.32 7.25
C MET A 13 -12.76 0.57 8.03
N GLY A 14 -12.86 0.63 9.36
CA GLY A 14 -11.72 0.99 10.20
C GLY A 14 -11.34 2.47 10.17
N GLY A 15 -12.28 3.36 9.81
CA GLY A 15 -12.06 4.80 9.75
C GLY A 15 -11.61 5.44 11.07
N ASN A 16 -11.76 4.75 12.22
CA ASN A 16 -11.25 5.17 13.52
C ASN A 16 -9.79 4.71 13.79
N GLY A 17 -9.22 3.87 12.94
CA GLY A 17 -7.83 3.42 13.02
C GLY A 17 -6.82 4.51 12.63
N ARG A 18 -5.53 4.26 12.84
CA ARG A 18 -4.46 5.21 12.50
C ARG A 18 -4.47 5.60 11.01
N VAL A 19 -4.62 4.63 10.12
CA VAL A 19 -4.70 4.85 8.66
C VAL A 19 -6.07 5.44 8.29
N GLY A 20 -7.17 4.80 8.73
CA GLY A 20 -8.52 5.17 8.32
C GLY A 20 -8.90 6.61 8.69
N ARG A 21 -8.39 7.13 9.82
CA ARG A 21 -8.61 8.54 10.20
C ARG A 21 -7.99 9.50 9.19
N GLU A 22 -6.85 9.20 8.64
CA GLU A 22 -6.20 10.03 7.62
C GLU A 22 -6.97 9.96 6.29
N VAL A 23 -7.51 8.78 5.94
CA VAL A 23 -8.41 8.62 4.81
C VAL A 23 -9.64 9.51 4.97
N VAL A 24 -10.34 9.42 6.11
CA VAL A 24 -11.54 10.22 6.39
C VAL A 24 -11.23 11.71 6.34
N ARG A 25 -10.13 12.15 6.98
CA ARG A 25 -9.71 13.55 7.00
C ARG A 25 -9.44 14.09 5.60
N TYR A 26 -8.76 13.33 4.75
CA TYR A 26 -8.49 13.72 3.37
C TYR A 26 -9.78 13.81 2.55
N LEU A 27 -10.63 12.79 2.61
CA LEU A 27 -11.89 12.75 1.86
C LEU A 27 -12.84 13.89 2.24
N LEU A 28 -12.93 14.26 3.52
CA LEU A 28 -13.71 15.41 3.97
C LEU A 28 -13.20 16.74 3.40
N ARG A 29 -11.89 16.89 3.19
CA ARG A 29 -11.29 18.10 2.60
C ARG A 29 -11.45 18.18 1.08
N HIS A 30 -11.42 17.03 0.40
CA HIS A 30 -11.28 16.99 -1.07
C HIS A 30 -12.49 16.41 -1.81
N THR A 31 -13.53 15.97 -1.10
CA THR A 31 -14.75 15.45 -1.70
C THR A 31 -15.99 16.01 -1.02
N HIS A 32 -17.15 15.90 -1.68
CA HIS A 32 -18.45 16.29 -1.14
C HIS A 32 -19.31 15.09 -0.69
N HIS A 33 -18.78 13.89 -0.79
CA HIS A 33 -19.50 12.69 -0.41
C HIS A 33 -19.78 12.61 1.09
N LYS A 34 -20.91 12.00 1.45
CA LYS A 34 -21.17 11.50 2.80
C LYS A 34 -20.18 10.37 3.09
N ILE A 35 -19.57 10.38 4.27
CA ILE A 35 -18.59 9.38 4.69
C ILE A 35 -19.15 8.59 5.86
N ILE A 36 -19.25 7.26 5.69
CA ILE A 36 -19.69 6.34 6.72
C ILE A 36 -18.46 5.65 7.31
N ILE A 37 -18.17 5.92 8.58
CA ILE A 37 -17.14 5.21 9.33
C ILE A 37 -17.73 3.90 9.85
N ALA A 38 -17.30 2.79 9.29
CA ALA A 38 -17.72 1.47 9.74
C ALA A 38 -16.71 0.89 10.75
N SER A 39 -17.22 0.42 11.89
CA SER A 39 -16.42 -0.17 12.97
C SER A 39 -17.23 -1.22 13.75
N ARG A 40 -16.55 -2.15 14.43
CA ARG A 40 -17.17 -3.25 15.19
C ARG A 40 -17.90 -2.79 16.46
N SER A 41 -17.66 -1.59 16.97
CA SER A 41 -18.30 -1.10 18.19
C SER A 41 -18.66 0.37 18.07
N ALA A 42 -19.79 0.76 18.67
CA ALA A 42 -20.27 2.14 18.72
C ALA A 42 -19.31 3.08 19.48
N HIS A 43 -18.59 2.57 20.49
CA HIS A 43 -17.64 3.35 21.29
C HIS A 43 -16.41 3.82 20.49
N SER A 44 -16.03 3.10 19.45
CA SER A 44 -14.95 3.55 18.57
C SER A 44 -15.39 4.67 17.62
N ALA A 45 -16.67 4.92 17.49
CA ALA A 45 -17.20 5.97 16.60
C ALA A 45 -17.04 7.38 17.19
N SER A 46 -17.05 7.53 18.50
CA SER A 46 -16.95 8.83 19.19
C SER A 46 -15.53 9.24 19.58
N ALA A 47 -14.58 8.35 19.50
CA ALA A 47 -13.22 8.59 19.97
C ALA A 47 -12.28 8.91 18.84
N ASN A 48 -11.88 10.16 18.75
CA ASN A 48 -10.63 10.64 18.19
C ASN A 48 -10.57 11.22 16.76
N GLY A 49 -10.72 12.52 16.68
CA GLY A 49 -9.87 13.37 15.82
C GLY A 49 -10.22 13.48 14.34
N ALA A 50 -11.28 12.87 13.82
CA ALA A 50 -11.99 13.37 12.67
C ALA A 50 -12.81 14.59 13.16
N THR A 51 -12.95 15.61 12.37
CA THR A 51 -13.66 16.85 12.75
C THR A 51 -15.00 16.50 13.41
N PRO A 52 -15.19 16.72 14.72
CA PRO A 52 -16.31 16.15 15.47
C PRO A 52 -17.71 16.61 15.02
N ASN A 53 -17.79 17.60 14.12
CA ASN A 53 -19.01 18.28 13.74
C ASN A 53 -19.24 18.35 12.20
N ASP A 54 -18.62 17.52 11.39
CA ASP A 54 -18.92 17.52 9.95
C ASP A 54 -20.24 16.73 9.71
N PRO A 55 -21.29 17.37 9.19
CA PRO A 55 -22.61 16.73 8.99
C PRO A 55 -22.61 15.59 7.97
N ARG A 56 -21.54 15.48 7.17
CA ARG A 56 -21.34 14.38 6.20
C ARG A 56 -20.82 13.11 6.84
N LEU A 57 -20.38 13.18 8.13
CA LEU A 57 -19.77 12.04 8.80
C LEU A 57 -20.81 11.27 9.60
N VAL A 58 -20.92 9.97 9.31
CA VAL A 58 -21.86 9.05 9.97
C VAL A 58 -21.11 7.82 10.45
N SER A 59 -21.53 7.31 11.61
CA SER A 59 -20.98 6.06 12.17
C SER A 59 -21.91 4.88 11.90
N LEU A 60 -21.31 3.74 11.55
CA LEU A 60 -22.01 2.47 11.34
C LEU A 60 -21.32 1.36 12.15
N VAL A 61 -22.10 0.58 12.89
CA VAL A 61 -21.60 -0.66 13.49
C VAL A 61 -21.68 -1.76 12.44
N LEU A 62 -20.52 -2.32 12.07
CA LEU A 62 -20.43 -3.32 11.02
C LEU A 62 -19.30 -4.31 11.33
N ASP A 63 -19.64 -5.60 11.38
CA ASP A 63 -18.67 -6.68 11.52
C ASP A 63 -18.29 -7.26 10.16
N ALA A 64 -17.00 -7.31 9.85
CA ALA A 64 -16.49 -7.91 8.62
C ALA A 64 -16.71 -9.45 8.55
N ASN A 65 -17.12 -10.08 9.64
CA ASN A 65 -17.49 -11.50 9.68
C ASN A 65 -18.96 -11.76 9.36
N ASP A 66 -19.78 -10.71 9.17
CA ASP A 66 -21.17 -10.84 8.78
C ASP A 66 -21.36 -10.51 7.29
N PRO A 67 -21.41 -11.51 6.39
CA PRO A 67 -21.51 -11.27 4.95
C PRO A 67 -22.83 -10.61 4.54
N GLN A 68 -23.91 -10.84 5.28
CA GLN A 68 -25.21 -10.24 4.98
C GLN A 68 -25.20 -8.74 5.32
N ALA A 69 -24.69 -8.39 6.50
CA ALA A 69 -24.55 -6.99 6.89
C ALA A 69 -23.62 -6.22 5.96
N LEU A 70 -22.51 -6.85 5.49
CA LEU A 70 -21.61 -6.25 4.51
C LEU A 70 -22.35 -5.94 3.20
N ARG A 71 -23.07 -6.90 2.62
CA ARG A 71 -23.84 -6.67 1.37
C ARG A 71 -24.86 -5.57 1.51
N GLN A 72 -25.64 -5.58 2.60
CA GLN A 72 -26.64 -4.53 2.86
C GLN A 72 -26.00 -3.14 2.98
N ALA A 73 -24.87 -3.05 3.68
CA ALA A 73 -24.18 -1.77 3.84
C ALA A 73 -23.57 -1.27 2.52
N PHE A 74 -23.02 -2.16 1.68
CA PHE A 74 -22.26 -1.79 0.49
C PHE A 74 -23.14 -1.52 -0.74
N ALA A 75 -24.36 -2.08 -0.82
CA ALA A 75 -25.22 -1.98 -2.01
C ALA A 75 -25.46 -0.54 -2.48
N ASP A 76 -25.58 0.42 -1.56
CA ASP A 76 -25.80 1.83 -1.87
C ASP A 76 -24.53 2.70 -1.77
N ALA A 77 -23.34 2.10 -1.57
CA ALA A 77 -22.10 2.85 -1.47
C ALA A 77 -21.53 3.20 -2.85
N ALA A 78 -20.96 4.40 -3.01
CA ALA A 78 -20.20 4.77 -4.20
C ALA A 78 -18.86 4.04 -4.21
N LEU A 79 -18.29 3.76 -3.04
CA LEU A 79 -16.99 3.16 -2.85
C LEU A 79 -16.88 2.59 -1.43
N VAL A 80 -16.26 1.43 -1.32
CA VAL A 80 -15.81 0.85 -0.04
C VAL A 80 -14.29 1.00 0.07
N ILE A 81 -13.83 1.48 1.22
CA ILE A 81 -12.41 1.59 1.54
C ILE A 81 -12.12 0.74 2.78
N ALA A 82 -11.33 -0.30 2.63
CA ALA A 82 -10.96 -1.21 3.72
C ALA A 82 -9.62 -0.81 4.35
N CYS A 83 -9.68 -0.23 5.55
CA CYS A 83 -8.52 0.08 6.40
C CYS A 83 -8.50 -0.79 7.66
N ILE A 84 -8.90 -2.04 7.53
CA ILE A 84 -9.00 -3.03 8.60
C ILE A 84 -7.97 -4.14 8.42
N GLY A 85 -7.61 -4.81 9.51
CA GLY A 85 -6.62 -5.87 9.50
C GLY A 85 -6.73 -6.77 10.75
N PRO A 86 -5.90 -7.81 10.85
CA PRO A 86 -4.84 -8.21 9.92
C PRO A 86 -5.39 -8.78 8.60
N SER A 87 -4.73 -8.46 7.48
CA SER A 87 -5.19 -8.87 6.14
C SER A 87 -5.28 -10.38 5.98
N GLY A 88 -4.30 -11.11 6.51
CA GLY A 88 -4.28 -12.57 6.44
C GLY A 88 -5.38 -13.26 7.27
N VAL A 89 -6.01 -12.55 8.21
CA VAL A 89 -7.16 -13.07 8.99
C VAL A 89 -8.48 -12.73 8.29
N LEU A 90 -8.59 -11.55 7.73
CA LEU A 90 -9.80 -11.09 7.04
C LEU A 90 -10.01 -11.82 5.71
N GLY A 91 -8.93 -12.09 4.98
CA GLY A 91 -9.01 -12.72 3.66
C GLY A 91 -9.88 -11.90 2.70
N GLU A 92 -10.66 -12.57 1.86
CA GLU A 92 -11.45 -11.96 0.79
C GLU A 92 -12.86 -11.46 1.19
N ARG A 93 -13.21 -11.48 2.49
CA ARG A 93 -14.61 -11.22 2.94
C ARG A 93 -15.19 -9.89 2.43
N VAL A 94 -14.40 -8.82 2.56
CA VAL A 94 -14.83 -7.47 2.11
C VAL A 94 -14.93 -7.43 0.60
N ALA A 95 -13.93 -7.93 -0.10
CA ALA A 95 -13.91 -7.96 -1.56
C ALA A 95 -15.06 -8.80 -2.14
N ARG A 96 -15.37 -9.95 -1.53
CA ARG A 96 -16.53 -10.76 -1.93
C ARG A 96 -17.84 -9.99 -1.82
N ALA A 97 -18.06 -9.34 -0.68
CA ALA A 97 -19.28 -8.56 -0.50
C ALA A 97 -19.38 -7.41 -1.52
N CYS A 98 -18.26 -6.76 -1.86
CA CYS A 98 -18.21 -5.73 -2.90
C CYS A 98 -18.56 -6.28 -4.29
N ILE A 99 -17.99 -7.44 -4.66
CA ILE A 99 -18.29 -8.12 -5.94
C ILE A 99 -19.78 -8.50 -6.02
N GLU A 100 -20.35 -9.05 -4.94
CA GLU A 100 -21.73 -9.52 -4.90
C GLU A 100 -22.78 -8.38 -5.01
N VAL A 101 -22.39 -7.12 -4.80
CA VAL A 101 -23.29 -5.95 -4.89
C VAL A 101 -22.78 -4.87 -5.85
N ASP A 102 -21.85 -5.21 -6.74
CA ASP A 102 -21.29 -4.32 -7.77
C ASP A 102 -20.75 -2.98 -7.23
N THR A 103 -20.07 -3.02 -6.09
CA THR A 103 -19.51 -1.83 -5.46
C THR A 103 -17.98 -1.84 -5.53
N PRO A 104 -17.35 -0.76 -6.04
CA PRO A 104 -15.89 -0.64 -6.09
C PRO A 104 -15.22 -0.76 -4.72
N LEU A 105 -14.02 -1.33 -4.69
CA LEU A 105 -13.22 -1.50 -3.47
C LEU A 105 -11.82 -0.89 -3.61
N ILE A 106 -11.38 -0.23 -2.56
CA ILE A 106 -9.97 0.05 -2.29
C ILE A 106 -9.58 -0.64 -0.98
N ASP A 107 -8.60 -1.53 -1.01
CA ASP A 107 -8.13 -2.26 0.17
C ASP A 107 -6.67 -1.90 0.49
N ALA A 108 -6.46 -1.41 1.71
CA ALA A 108 -5.12 -1.06 2.23
C ALA A 108 -4.25 -2.30 2.48
N GLY A 109 -4.89 -3.43 2.75
CA GLY A 109 -4.25 -4.72 2.91
C GLY A 109 -4.18 -5.49 1.61
N GLY A 110 -4.09 -6.79 1.73
CA GLY A 110 -4.21 -7.65 0.57
C GLY A 110 -2.92 -7.87 -0.18
N TYR A 111 -1.82 -8.00 0.56
CA TYR A 111 -0.62 -8.55 -0.04
C TYR A 111 -0.91 -9.96 -0.62
N ASP A 112 0.07 -10.60 -1.20
CA ASP A 112 -0.02 -11.81 -2.04
C ASP A 112 -1.17 -12.81 -1.78
N PRO A 113 -1.54 -13.18 -0.52
CA PRO A 113 -2.63 -14.14 -0.30
C PRO A 113 -3.99 -13.67 -0.81
N LEU A 114 -4.36 -12.40 -0.57
CA LEU A 114 -5.62 -11.85 -1.06
C LEU A 114 -5.59 -11.68 -2.58
N LEU A 115 -4.48 -11.15 -3.12
CA LEU A 115 -4.29 -11.02 -4.56
C LEU A 115 -4.53 -12.35 -5.26
N LYS A 116 -3.86 -13.42 -4.83
CA LYS A 116 -4.00 -14.76 -5.42
C LYS A 116 -5.41 -15.31 -5.32
N ALA A 117 -6.09 -15.11 -4.19
CA ALA A 117 -7.47 -15.55 -4.00
C ALA A 117 -8.43 -14.84 -4.96
N LEU A 118 -8.28 -13.53 -5.13
CA LEU A 118 -9.13 -12.73 -6.01
C LEU A 118 -8.82 -12.99 -7.50
N GLU A 119 -7.55 -13.19 -7.87
CA GLU A 119 -7.17 -13.59 -9.22
C GLU A 119 -7.74 -14.97 -9.58
N ALA A 120 -7.64 -15.94 -8.67
CA ALA A 120 -8.22 -17.26 -8.86
C ALA A 120 -9.75 -17.20 -9.06
N ARG A 121 -10.44 -16.32 -8.31
CA ARG A 121 -11.87 -16.05 -8.49
C ARG A 121 -12.14 -15.42 -9.86
N GLN A 122 -11.40 -14.39 -10.24
CA GLN A 122 -11.57 -13.68 -11.52
C GLN A 122 -11.36 -14.61 -12.73
N HIS A 123 -10.55 -15.65 -12.59
CA HIS A 123 -10.42 -16.69 -13.62
C HIS A 123 -11.65 -17.62 -13.72
N GLN A 124 -12.46 -17.70 -12.68
CA GLN A 124 -13.66 -18.53 -12.66
C GLN A 124 -14.91 -17.75 -13.05
N GLU A 125 -15.02 -16.51 -12.59
CA GLU A 125 -16.17 -15.63 -12.80
C GLU A 125 -15.70 -14.20 -13.08
N PRO A 126 -16.32 -13.47 -14.03
CA PRO A 126 -16.02 -12.07 -14.27
C PRO A 126 -16.18 -11.23 -12.99
N VAL A 127 -15.32 -10.26 -12.82
CA VAL A 127 -15.41 -9.24 -11.77
C VAL A 127 -15.66 -7.90 -12.46
N ASP A 128 -16.92 -7.44 -12.43
CA ASP A 128 -17.40 -6.29 -13.20
C ASP A 128 -17.25 -4.95 -12.46
N VAL A 129 -16.48 -4.95 -11.37
CA VAL A 129 -16.17 -3.74 -10.59
C VAL A 129 -14.66 -3.60 -10.37
N PRO A 130 -14.11 -2.38 -10.23
CA PRO A 130 -12.72 -2.17 -9.87
C PRO A 130 -12.45 -2.63 -8.43
N LEU A 131 -11.47 -3.49 -8.25
CA LEU A 131 -10.93 -3.90 -6.95
C LEU A 131 -9.46 -3.50 -6.89
N ILE A 132 -9.16 -2.36 -6.29
CA ILE A 132 -7.79 -1.88 -6.12
C ILE A 132 -7.29 -2.33 -4.76
N ILE A 133 -6.35 -3.26 -4.75
CA ILE A 133 -5.85 -3.86 -3.52
C ILE A 133 -4.39 -3.46 -3.28
N SER A 134 -3.91 -3.72 -2.07
CA SER A 134 -2.53 -3.40 -1.68
C SER A 134 -2.23 -1.90 -1.82
N VAL A 135 -3.16 -1.05 -1.38
CA VAL A 135 -3.03 0.40 -1.51
C VAL A 135 -2.43 1.00 -0.23
N GLY A 136 -1.18 1.44 -0.32
CA GLY A 136 -0.47 2.02 0.82
C GLY A 136 0.96 2.42 0.45
N LEU A 137 1.85 2.38 1.44
CA LEU A 137 3.28 2.62 1.21
C LEU A 137 4.00 1.36 0.76
N MET A 138 3.72 0.22 1.43
CA MET A 138 4.30 -1.08 1.12
C MET A 138 3.33 -2.20 1.54
N PRO A 139 2.66 -2.80 0.57
CA PRO A 139 2.64 -2.50 -0.88
C PRO A 139 1.87 -1.21 -1.23
N GLY A 140 1.96 -0.80 -2.49
CA GLY A 140 1.31 0.36 -3.09
C GLY A 140 2.31 1.31 -3.72
N LEU A 141 2.95 2.19 -2.94
CA LEU A 141 4.01 3.07 -3.47
C LEU A 141 5.25 2.29 -3.93
N THR A 142 5.49 1.09 -3.40
CA THR A 142 6.59 0.21 -3.85
C THR A 142 6.44 -0.25 -5.30
N GLY A 143 5.26 -0.14 -5.89
CA GLY A 143 5.03 -0.34 -7.33
C GLY A 143 4.79 0.97 -8.08
N LEU A 144 4.01 1.87 -7.52
CA LEU A 144 3.64 3.12 -8.21
C LEU A 144 4.82 4.10 -8.33
N PHE A 145 5.65 4.27 -7.30
CA PHE A 145 6.79 5.18 -7.37
C PHE A 145 7.86 4.72 -8.37
N PRO A 146 8.24 3.43 -8.46
CA PRO A 146 9.10 2.95 -9.55
C PRO A 146 8.52 3.21 -10.95
N LYS A 147 7.21 3.00 -11.13
CA LYS A 147 6.54 3.35 -12.38
C LYS A 147 6.65 4.84 -12.67
N TYR A 148 6.39 5.70 -11.68
CA TYR A 148 6.53 7.15 -11.81
C TYR A 148 7.95 7.57 -12.19
N VAL A 149 9.00 6.95 -11.62
CA VAL A 149 10.40 7.22 -11.97
C VAL A 149 10.64 6.87 -13.43
N ILE A 150 10.21 5.69 -13.88
CA ILE A 150 10.37 5.28 -15.29
C ILE A 150 9.59 6.21 -16.22
N ASP A 151 8.32 6.50 -15.92
CA ASP A 151 7.46 7.40 -16.72
C ASP A 151 8.09 8.82 -16.83
N SER A 152 8.86 9.24 -15.82
CA SER A 152 9.51 10.55 -15.78
C SER A 152 10.89 10.61 -16.45
N THR A 153 11.60 9.49 -16.50
CA THR A 153 13.02 9.47 -16.91
C THR A 153 13.30 8.65 -18.17
N ALA A 154 12.35 7.83 -18.65
CA ALA A 154 12.61 6.95 -19.80
C ALA A 154 12.90 7.74 -21.10
N HIS A 155 12.11 8.77 -21.41
CA HIS A 155 12.29 9.56 -22.65
C HIS A 155 12.52 8.69 -23.90
N GLY A 156 11.75 7.59 -24.04
CA GLY A 156 11.90 6.62 -25.13
C GLY A 156 12.99 5.55 -24.91
N ARG A 157 13.76 5.61 -23.83
CA ARG A 157 14.76 4.59 -23.46
C ARG A 157 14.06 3.33 -22.92
N THR A 158 14.60 2.17 -23.22
CA THR A 158 14.08 0.88 -22.72
C THR A 158 14.73 0.54 -21.37
N PRO A 159 13.95 0.36 -20.29
CA PRO A 159 14.50 -0.06 -19.00
C PRO A 159 14.91 -1.55 -19.06
N LEU A 160 16.16 -1.84 -18.71
CA LEU A 160 16.71 -3.21 -18.64
C LEU A 160 16.71 -3.77 -17.22
N ARG A 161 16.87 -2.89 -16.22
CA ARG A 161 16.91 -3.30 -14.83
C ARG A 161 16.27 -2.27 -13.91
N LEU A 162 15.50 -2.78 -12.96
CA LEU A 162 14.83 -2.01 -11.92
C LEU A 162 15.18 -2.56 -10.54
N ASP A 163 15.88 -1.78 -9.73
CA ASP A 163 16.13 -2.09 -8.33
C ASP A 163 15.31 -1.15 -7.45
N THR A 164 14.50 -1.71 -6.54
CA THR A 164 13.81 -0.95 -5.51
C THR A 164 14.36 -1.30 -4.14
N CYS A 165 14.44 -0.32 -3.26
CA CYS A 165 14.89 -0.52 -1.90
C CYS A 165 13.99 0.24 -0.94
N CYS A 166 13.24 -0.48 -0.11
CA CYS A 166 12.38 0.13 0.91
C CYS A 166 12.96 -0.06 2.31
N ILE A 167 12.82 0.94 3.14
CA ILE A 167 13.13 0.90 4.56
C ILE A 167 11.97 1.44 5.36
N GLY A 168 11.78 0.90 6.57
CA GLY A 168 10.71 1.36 7.45
C GLY A 168 11.11 1.32 8.92
N ARG A 169 10.64 2.32 9.68
CA ARG A 169 10.67 2.37 11.14
C ARG A 169 9.48 3.16 11.62
N ASP A 170 8.61 2.50 12.39
CA ASP A 170 7.47 3.14 13.04
C ASP A 170 7.08 2.34 14.29
N ALA A 171 6.18 2.87 15.11
CA ALA A 171 5.49 2.12 16.16
C ALA A 171 4.37 1.29 15.50
N TRP A 172 4.73 0.09 15.08
CA TRP A 172 3.81 -0.81 14.40
C TRP A 172 2.61 -1.12 15.29
N THR A 173 1.40 -0.96 14.75
CA THR A 173 0.18 -1.47 15.40
C THR A 173 0.24 -2.99 15.46
N TYR A 174 -0.61 -3.60 16.31
CA TYR A 174 -0.71 -5.06 16.37
C TYR A 174 -1.02 -5.68 15.00
N ASN A 175 -1.95 -5.08 14.23
CA ASN A 175 -2.32 -5.59 12.92
C ASN A 175 -1.14 -5.51 11.92
N SER A 176 -0.46 -4.35 11.85
CA SER A 176 0.74 -4.20 11.01
C SER A 176 1.85 -5.19 11.43
N ALA A 177 2.07 -5.35 12.72
CA ALA A 177 3.06 -6.29 13.23
C ALA A 177 2.69 -7.75 12.94
N TRP A 178 1.39 -8.09 12.94
CA TRP A 178 0.89 -9.41 12.58
C TRP A 178 1.19 -9.72 11.11
N ASP A 179 0.83 -8.80 10.21
CA ASP A 179 1.08 -8.94 8.77
C ASP A 179 2.59 -9.02 8.47
N ILE A 180 3.42 -8.20 9.14
CA ILE A 180 4.89 -8.29 9.03
C ILE A 180 5.40 -9.68 9.46
N VAL A 181 4.95 -10.20 10.60
CA VAL A 181 5.39 -11.52 11.07
C VAL A 181 4.92 -12.64 10.15
N HIS A 182 3.67 -12.56 9.68
CA HIS A 182 3.12 -13.53 8.74
C HIS A 182 3.91 -13.56 7.44
N SER A 183 4.21 -12.40 6.86
CA SER A 183 4.99 -12.30 5.61
C SER A 183 6.43 -12.81 5.74
N LEU A 184 6.99 -12.95 6.95
CA LEU A 184 8.29 -13.59 7.13
C LEU A 184 8.30 -15.05 6.64
N GLY A 185 7.14 -15.70 6.54
CA GLY A 185 6.99 -17.03 5.94
C GLY A 185 7.38 -17.09 4.47
N ASP A 186 7.19 -16.01 3.75
CA ASP A 186 7.45 -15.93 2.31
C ASP A 186 8.95 -15.77 1.97
N PHE A 187 9.77 -15.44 2.99
CA PHE A 187 11.22 -15.27 2.84
C PHE A 187 11.98 -16.57 3.10
N GLY A 188 12.84 -16.96 2.15
CA GLY A 188 13.95 -17.87 2.37
C GLY A 188 13.62 -19.28 2.86
N GLN A 189 12.40 -19.79 2.64
CA GLN A 189 12.13 -21.22 2.78
C GLN A 189 12.38 -21.90 1.43
N ASP A 190 13.33 -22.81 1.37
CA ASP A 190 13.69 -23.69 0.24
C ASP A 190 13.85 -23.02 -1.14
N ARG A 191 13.55 -21.72 -1.24
CA ARG A 191 13.50 -20.94 -2.47
C ARG A 191 14.64 -19.94 -2.61
N GLY A 192 15.48 -19.76 -1.58
CA GLY A 192 16.52 -18.74 -1.55
C GLY A 192 15.93 -17.30 -1.50
N PHE A 193 16.71 -16.33 -1.93
CA PHE A 193 16.30 -14.93 -1.98
C PHE A 193 15.83 -14.58 -3.39
N PRO A 194 14.63 -14.02 -3.57
CA PRO A 194 14.06 -13.84 -4.89
C PRO A 194 14.67 -12.65 -5.64
N VAL A 195 14.98 -12.88 -6.91
CA VAL A 195 15.13 -11.85 -7.94
C VAL A 195 14.04 -12.06 -8.97
N ILE A 196 13.61 -11.03 -9.66
CA ILE A 196 12.59 -11.09 -10.70
C ILE A 196 13.32 -11.09 -12.04
N ARG A 197 13.09 -12.11 -12.87
CA ARG A 197 13.57 -12.19 -14.24
C ARG A 197 12.41 -12.44 -15.18
N HIS A 198 12.23 -11.55 -16.14
CA HIS A 198 11.08 -11.55 -17.06
C HIS A 198 9.74 -11.70 -16.31
N GLY A 199 9.56 -10.95 -15.23
CA GLY A 199 8.37 -10.96 -14.39
C GLY A 199 8.16 -12.20 -13.51
N VAL A 200 9.15 -13.14 -13.44
CA VAL A 200 9.06 -14.37 -12.65
C VAL A 200 10.12 -14.37 -11.55
N HIS A 201 9.72 -14.77 -10.34
CA HIS A 201 10.66 -14.91 -9.22
C HIS A 201 11.64 -16.06 -9.45
N ARG A 202 12.94 -15.79 -9.26
CA ARG A 202 14.06 -16.74 -9.33
C ARG A 202 14.90 -16.64 -8.07
N SER A 203 15.34 -17.78 -7.54
CA SER A 203 16.17 -17.82 -6.34
C SER A 203 17.62 -17.49 -6.61
N VAL A 204 18.22 -16.72 -5.68
CA VAL A 204 19.67 -16.53 -5.61
C VAL A 204 20.19 -16.88 -4.21
N GLY A 205 21.49 -17.17 -4.11
CA GLY A 205 22.12 -17.48 -2.83
C GLY A 205 22.27 -16.26 -1.92
N PHE A 206 22.45 -16.50 -0.62
CA PHE A 206 22.53 -15.51 0.44
C PHE A 206 23.54 -14.37 0.15
N PHE A 207 24.72 -14.70 -0.35
CA PHE A 207 25.76 -13.69 -0.64
C PHE A 207 25.36 -12.67 -1.73
N LYS A 208 24.42 -13.03 -2.59
CA LYS A 208 23.86 -12.14 -3.61
C LYS A 208 22.61 -11.39 -3.14
N ALA A 209 22.11 -11.71 -1.95
CA ALA A 209 20.87 -11.18 -1.43
C ALA A 209 21.01 -9.86 -0.68
N MET A 210 22.22 -9.51 -0.25
CA MET A 210 22.46 -8.31 0.55
C MET A 210 22.99 -7.18 -0.31
N ARG A 211 22.48 -5.96 -0.03
CA ARG A 211 22.95 -4.71 -0.64
C ARG A 211 23.01 -3.61 0.41
N LYS A 212 24.06 -2.78 0.36
CA LYS A 212 24.11 -1.53 1.13
C LYS A 212 23.63 -0.40 0.24
N VAL A 213 22.67 0.38 0.74
CA VAL A 213 22.04 1.49 0.03
C VAL A 213 22.14 2.75 0.88
N THR A 214 22.43 3.87 0.24
CA THR A 214 22.47 5.19 0.92
C THR A 214 21.18 5.93 0.66
N PHE A 215 20.57 6.38 1.73
CA PHE A 215 19.40 7.27 1.73
C PHE A 215 19.81 8.68 2.12
N PRO A 216 19.06 9.71 1.72
CA PRO A 216 19.36 11.10 2.07
C PRO A 216 19.19 11.39 3.57
N GLY A 217 19.79 12.48 4.01
CA GLY A 217 19.66 13.00 5.37
C GLY A 217 20.21 12.08 6.45
N GLN A 218 19.51 12.02 7.58
CA GLN A 218 19.92 11.26 8.77
C GLN A 218 19.75 9.72 8.63
N ILE A 219 19.11 9.24 7.58
CA ILE A 219 18.94 7.80 7.34
C ILE A 219 20.30 7.16 7.03
N GLY A 220 21.07 7.79 6.15
CA GLY A 220 22.42 7.37 5.81
C GLY A 220 22.49 6.00 5.11
N ARG A 221 23.55 5.25 5.38
CA ARG A 221 23.83 3.95 4.76
C ARG A 221 23.16 2.81 5.49
N VAL A 222 22.30 2.06 4.80
CA VAL A 222 21.51 0.95 5.35
C VAL A 222 21.86 -0.36 4.64
N SER A 223 21.97 -1.45 5.39
CA SER A 223 22.04 -2.81 4.85
C SER A 223 20.62 -3.31 4.58
N THR A 224 20.40 -3.78 3.37
CA THR A 224 19.09 -4.28 2.90
C THR A 224 19.24 -5.69 2.35
N MET A 225 18.12 -6.41 2.26
CA MET A 225 18.07 -7.79 1.81
C MET A 225 16.97 -7.96 0.76
N LEU A 226 17.20 -8.83 -0.21
CA LEU A 226 16.19 -9.20 -1.20
C LEU A 226 14.92 -9.72 -0.51
N MET A 227 13.79 -9.26 -0.99
CA MET A 227 12.47 -9.65 -0.54
C MET A 227 11.56 -9.98 -1.73
N PRO A 228 10.60 -10.90 -1.58
CA PRO A 228 9.59 -11.12 -2.60
C PRO A 228 8.72 -9.87 -2.77
N SER A 229 8.34 -9.57 -4.01
CA SER A 229 7.42 -8.49 -4.34
C SER A 229 6.66 -8.85 -5.60
N GLU A 230 5.42 -9.30 -5.45
CA GLU A 230 4.55 -9.55 -6.59
C GLU A 230 4.23 -8.26 -7.33
N GLU A 231 4.07 -7.16 -6.59
CA GLU A 231 3.86 -5.83 -7.15
C GLU A 231 4.97 -5.44 -8.16
N LEU A 232 6.23 -5.63 -7.77
CA LEU A 232 7.36 -5.34 -8.65
C LEU A 232 7.46 -6.35 -9.80
N ALA A 233 7.07 -7.61 -9.59
CA ALA A 233 7.02 -8.62 -10.64
C ALA A 233 5.95 -8.28 -11.70
N ARG A 234 4.79 -7.81 -11.29
CA ARG A 234 3.73 -7.33 -12.19
C ARG A 234 4.16 -6.10 -12.97
N LEU A 235 4.76 -5.11 -12.30
CA LEU A 235 5.31 -3.93 -12.97
C LEU A 235 6.39 -4.31 -13.99
N ALA A 236 7.29 -5.24 -13.65
CA ALA A 236 8.31 -5.70 -14.57
C ALA A 236 7.71 -6.41 -15.80
N ARG A 237 6.64 -7.19 -15.63
CA ARG A 237 5.90 -7.79 -16.75
C ARG A 237 5.23 -6.73 -17.62
N GLN A 238 4.53 -5.78 -17.00
CA GLN A 238 3.81 -4.70 -17.68
C GLN A 238 4.75 -3.85 -18.55
N LEU A 239 5.94 -3.55 -18.06
CA LEU A 239 6.93 -2.70 -18.74
C LEU A 239 8.01 -3.48 -19.49
N ASN A 240 7.89 -4.82 -19.59
CA ASN A 240 8.86 -5.72 -20.23
C ASN A 240 10.30 -5.54 -19.69
N ILE A 241 10.45 -5.32 -18.38
CA ILE A 241 11.77 -5.17 -17.73
C ILE A 241 12.38 -6.55 -17.51
N PRO A 242 13.57 -6.84 -18.11
CA PRO A 242 14.18 -8.17 -18.03
C PRO A 242 14.57 -8.57 -16.60
N GLU A 243 15.06 -7.63 -15.78
CA GLU A 243 15.49 -7.91 -14.42
C GLU A 243 14.95 -6.85 -13.44
N ALA A 244 14.34 -7.31 -12.34
CA ALA A 244 13.96 -6.43 -11.25
C ALA A 244 14.30 -7.07 -9.89
N ARG A 245 14.57 -6.23 -8.88
CA ARG A 245 14.97 -6.64 -7.54
C ARG A 245 14.32 -5.75 -6.50
N ALA A 246 13.61 -6.36 -5.56
CA ALA A 246 13.09 -5.66 -4.38
C ALA A 246 13.98 -5.93 -3.18
N TYR A 247 14.45 -4.88 -2.53
CA TYR A 247 15.20 -4.96 -1.28
C TYR A 247 14.41 -4.31 -0.16
N GLY A 248 14.54 -4.84 1.04
CA GLY A 248 13.88 -4.27 2.21
C GLY A 248 14.74 -4.34 3.48
N SER A 249 14.45 -3.43 4.41
CA SER A 249 15.03 -3.47 5.75
C SER A 249 14.13 -2.76 6.76
N ASN A 250 14.04 -3.33 7.97
CA ASN A 250 13.54 -2.61 9.14
C ASN A 250 14.71 -1.89 9.80
N VAL A 251 14.66 -0.56 9.85
CA VAL A 251 15.75 0.26 10.41
C VAL A 251 15.56 0.63 11.89
N GLY A 252 14.60 0.01 12.56
CA GLY A 252 14.46 0.02 14.02
C GLY A 252 15.21 -1.17 14.62
N PRO A 253 16.26 -0.98 15.43
CA PRO A 253 17.14 -2.07 15.87
C PRO A 253 16.43 -3.14 16.69
N ARG A 254 15.50 -2.76 17.57
CA ARG A 254 14.72 -3.72 18.38
C ARG A 254 13.67 -4.44 17.55
N ALA A 255 13.02 -3.73 16.62
CA ALA A 255 12.06 -4.31 15.69
C ALA A 255 12.75 -5.29 14.74
N ALA A 256 13.92 -4.93 14.19
CA ALA A 256 14.72 -5.81 13.35
C ALA A 256 15.12 -7.10 14.09
N LEU A 257 15.57 -7.00 15.34
CA LEU A 257 15.89 -8.16 16.18
C LEU A 257 14.65 -9.04 16.44
N ALA A 258 13.48 -8.42 16.67
CA ALA A 258 12.23 -9.15 16.86
C ALA A 258 11.83 -9.93 15.60
N CYS A 259 11.96 -9.33 14.41
CA CYS A 259 11.75 -10.00 13.12
C CYS A 259 12.74 -11.15 12.89
N LEU A 260 14.03 -10.92 13.14
CA LEU A 260 15.06 -11.94 13.00
C LEU A 260 14.75 -13.15 13.91
N ARG A 261 14.42 -12.89 15.18
CA ARG A 261 14.02 -13.93 16.14
C ARG A 261 12.78 -14.68 15.67
N ALA A 262 11.76 -13.97 15.18
CA ALA A 262 10.54 -14.58 14.65
C ALA A 262 10.85 -15.51 13.48
N LYS A 263 11.75 -15.08 12.58
CA LYS A 263 12.20 -15.87 11.43
C LYS A 263 12.97 -17.13 11.87
N LEU A 264 14.00 -16.97 12.69
CA LEU A 264 14.86 -18.09 13.13
C LEU A 264 14.08 -19.16 13.91
N LEU A 265 13.09 -18.73 14.72
CA LEU A 265 12.27 -19.64 15.52
C LEU A 265 11.00 -20.13 14.79
N GLY A 266 10.83 -19.82 13.51
CA GLY A 266 9.66 -20.23 12.73
C GLY A 266 8.34 -19.74 13.32
N GLN A 267 8.32 -18.50 13.89
CA GLN A 267 7.15 -17.97 14.60
C GLN A 267 6.05 -17.47 13.65
N PHE A 268 6.24 -17.57 12.35
CA PHE A 268 5.28 -17.27 11.29
C PHE A 268 4.44 -18.50 10.86
N ARG A 269 4.67 -19.68 11.45
CA ARG A 269 4.08 -20.95 10.95
C ARG A 269 2.68 -21.25 11.48
N THR A 270 2.28 -20.69 12.62
CA THR A 270 0.94 -20.90 13.18
C THR A 270 0.35 -19.60 13.70
N PRO A 271 -0.99 -19.43 13.69
CA PRO A 271 -1.66 -18.22 14.17
C PRO A 271 -1.25 -17.82 15.60
N GLU A 272 -1.10 -18.77 16.53
CA GLU A 272 -0.74 -18.50 17.93
C GLU A 272 0.70 -18.01 18.05
N LYS A 273 1.63 -18.57 17.22
CA LYS A 273 3.02 -18.10 17.17
C LYS A 273 3.10 -16.71 16.58
N ILE A 274 2.37 -16.44 15.50
CA ILE A 274 2.27 -15.12 14.86
C ILE A 274 1.75 -14.12 15.86
N HIS A 275 0.64 -14.41 16.54
CA HIS A 275 0.06 -13.54 17.56
C HIS A 275 1.08 -13.11 18.61
N ARG A 276 1.81 -14.07 19.22
CA ARG A 276 2.83 -13.77 20.23
C ARG A 276 4.02 -13.00 19.68
N ALA A 277 4.45 -13.29 18.46
CA ALA A 277 5.53 -12.58 17.80
C ALA A 277 5.13 -11.15 17.41
N ALA A 278 3.90 -10.95 16.90
CA ALA A 278 3.35 -9.64 16.59
C ALA A 278 3.27 -8.72 17.80
N GLN A 279 2.81 -9.24 18.95
CA GLN A 279 2.82 -8.47 20.21
C GLN A 279 4.23 -8.03 20.62
N ARG A 280 5.24 -8.91 20.44
CA ARG A 280 6.65 -8.56 20.73
C ARG A 280 7.17 -7.52 19.75
N LEU A 281 6.89 -7.67 18.45
CA LEU A 281 7.29 -6.72 17.43
C LEU A 281 6.67 -5.35 17.67
N ALA A 282 5.38 -5.27 17.97
CA ALA A 282 4.71 -4.02 18.29
C ALA A 282 5.35 -3.31 19.51
N LYS A 283 5.64 -4.07 20.58
CA LYS A 283 6.35 -3.53 21.77
C LYS A 283 7.79 -3.11 21.44
N ALA A 284 8.50 -3.87 20.62
CA ALA A 284 9.88 -3.57 20.23
C ALA A 284 9.97 -2.31 19.39
N SER A 285 9.10 -2.16 18.38
CA SER A 285 9.03 -0.99 17.52
C SER A 285 8.64 0.29 18.28
N ALA A 286 7.68 0.20 19.21
CA ALA A 286 7.34 1.33 20.07
C ALA A 286 8.51 1.77 20.97
N ARG A 287 9.38 0.83 21.40
CA ARG A 287 10.60 1.17 22.15
C ARG A 287 11.68 1.81 21.29
N ASP A 288 11.76 1.45 20.02
CA ASP A 288 12.68 2.10 19.07
C ASP A 288 12.32 3.60 18.90
N LEU A 289 11.04 3.93 18.84
CA LEU A 289 10.59 5.32 18.69
C LEU A 289 10.70 6.19 19.95
N ARG A 290 11.17 5.66 21.06
CA ARG A 290 11.52 6.51 22.22
C ARG A 290 12.73 7.42 21.93
N ASN A 291 13.64 6.95 21.08
CA ASN A 291 14.91 7.62 20.77
C ASN A 291 15.13 7.85 19.27
N LEU A 292 14.25 7.35 18.43
CA LEU A 292 14.36 7.42 16.96
C LEU A 292 13.06 7.96 16.38
N GLN A 293 13.15 8.75 15.31
CA GLN A 293 11.97 9.24 14.60
C GLN A 293 11.41 8.18 13.66
N PRO A 294 10.08 8.16 13.42
CA PRO A 294 9.51 7.34 12.38
C PRO A 294 10.07 7.75 11.02
N VAL A 295 10.18 6.79 10.12
CA VAL A 295 10.64 7.04 8.74
C VAL A 295 10.22 5.90 7.83
N TYR A 296 9.84 6.25 6.62
CA TYR A 296 9.77 5.35 5.48
C TYR A 296 10.63 5.95 4.36
N GLY A 297 11.43 5.10 3.73
CA GLY A 297 12.25 5.49 2.59
C GLY A 297 12.09 4.47 1.47
N LEU A 298 11.93 4.96 0.25
CA LEU A 298 11.88 4.14 -0.95
C LEU A 298 12.86 4.72 -1.98
N ARG A 299 13.89 3.96 -2.32
CA ARG A 299 14.82 4.28 -3.38
C ARG A 299 14.57 3.39 -4.59
N VAL A 300 14.61 3.99 -5.74
CA VAL A 300 14.47 3.35 -7.05
C VAL A 300 15.72 3.63 -7.85
N ASP A 301 16.33 2.60 -8.42
CA ASP A 301 17.44 2.70 -9.35
C ASP A 301 17.02 2.00 -10.66
N VAL A 302 17.01 2.72 -11.78
CA VAL A 302 16.70 2.21 -13.13
C VAL A 302 17.96 2.22 -13.98
N THR A 303 18.24 1.13 -14.69
CA THR A 303 19.27 1.07 -15.70
C THR A 303 18.61 0.86 -17.07
N TYR A 304 18.94 1.71 -18.02
CA TYR A 304 18.41 1.70 -19.39
C TYR A 304 19.33 0.96 -20.37
N ALA A 305 18.84 0.70 -21.58
CA ALA A 305 19.56 -0.05 -22.60
C ALA A 305 20.84 0.69 -23.12
N ASP A 306 20.87 1.99 -22.99
CA ASP A 306 22.02 2.85 -23.29
C ASP A 306 23.04 2.94 -22.11
N GLU A 307 22.90 2.05 -21.13
CA GLU A 307 23.70 2.00 -19.89
C GLU A 307 23.53 3.20 -18.95
N GLN A 308 22.69 4.17 -19.31
CA GLN A 308 22.37 5.29 -18.42
C GLN A 308 21.60 4.77 -17.19
N ARG A 309 21.86 5.44 -16.05
CA ARG A 309 21.24 5.10 -14.76
C ARG A 309 20.56 6.31 -14.19
N GLU A 310 19.32 6.10 -13.77
CA GLU A 310 18.53 7.08 -13.06
C GLU A 310 18.24 6.56 -11.65
N SER A 311 18.26 7.46 -10.69
CA SER A 311 17.96 7.12 -9.29
C SER A 311 17.05 8.17 -8.69
N ALA A 312 16.03 7.71 -7.97
CA ALA A 312 15.18 8.58 -7.19
C ALA A 312 14.94 8.01 -5.80
N THR A 313 14.80 8.88 -4.83
CA THR A 313 14.51 8.50 -3.44
C THR A 313 13.33 9.29 -2.92
N LEU A 314 12.34 8.59 -2.36
CA LEU A 314 11.20 9.14 -1.66
C LEU A 314 11.37 8.89 -0.17
N VAL A 315 11.14 9.90 0.67
CA VAL A 315 11.18 9.79 2.13
C VAL A 315 9.90 10.38 2.72
N VAL A 316 9.34 9.67 3.69
CA VAL A 316 8.14 10.06 4.44
C VAL A 316 8.43 9.98 5.93
N ALA A 317 7.99 10.96 6.70
CA ALA A 317 8.19 11.02 8.16
C ALA A 317 7.08 10.30 8.94
N ASP A 318 5.82 10.40 8.52
CA ASP A 318 4.68 9.71 9.16
C ASP A 318 4.12 8.64 8.22
N THR A 319 4.39 7.36 8.55
CA THR A 319 4.01 6.23 7.69
C THR A 319 2.49 6.01 7.66
N TYR A 320 1.79 6.24 8.77
CA TYR A 320 0.35 6.02 8.85
C TYR A 320 -0.43 7.14 8.15
N GLN A 321 0.00 8.38 8.31
CA GLN A 321 -0.58 9.52 7.61
C GLN A 321 -0.40 9.36 6.10
N ALA A 322 0.81 9.09 5.66
CA ALA A 322 1.10 8.92 4.24
C ALA A 322 0.39 7.71 3.62
N THR A 323 0.24 6.60 4.36
CA THR A 323 -0.57 5.46 3.92
C THR A 323 -2.03 5.87 3.74
N GLY A 324 -2.61 6.57 4.71
CA GLY A 324 -4.01 7.03 4.62
C GLY A 324 -4.23 8.00 3.47
N VAL A 325 -3.31 8.93 3.26
CA VAL A 325 -3.36 9.86 2.13
C VAL A 325 -3.23 9.15 0.79
N ALA A 326 -2.33 8.16 0.67
CA ALA A 326 -2.20 7.35 -0.55
C ALA A 326 -3.51 6.64 -0.91
N ILE A 327 -4.17 6.03 0.07
CA ILE A 327 -5.48 5.38 -0.10
C ILE A 327 -6.54 6.41 -0.53
N ALA A 328 -6.57 7.56 0.11
CA ALA A 328 -7.57 8.58 -0.16
C ALA A 328 -7.36 9.27 -1.53
N ILE A 329 -6.13 9.45 -1.99
CA ILE A 329 -5.82 9.90 -3.34
C ILE A 329 -6.31 8.89 -4.37
N THR A 330 -6.08 7.59 -4.13
CA THR A 330 -6.61 6.53 -4.99
C THR A 330 -8.14 6.60 -5.08
N ALA A 331 -8.82 6.79 -3.95
CA ALA A 331 -10.25 6.98 -3.90
C ALA A 331 -10.71 8.22 -4.69
N ARG A 332 -10.00 9.33 -4.54
CA ARG A 332 -10.26 10.56 -5.26
C ARG A 332 -10.13 10.36 -6.78
N CYS A 333 -9.06 9.73 -7.25
CA CYS A 333 -8.87 9.42 -8.68
C CYS A 333 -10.02 8.57 -9.23
N LEU A 334 -10.46 7.55 -8.49
CA LEU A 334 -11.60 6.72 -8.87
C LEU A 334 -12.90 7.54 -8.95
N LEU A 335 -13.18 8.36 -7.96
CA LEU A 335 -14.41 9.15 -7.87
C LEU A 335 -14.46 10.31 -8.89
N GLU A 336 -13.33 10.85 -9.29
CA GLU A 336 -13.21 11.90 -10.31
C GLU A 336 -13.28 11.35 -11.75
N GLY A 337 -13.45 10.02 -11.90
CA GLY A 337 -13.72 9.36 -13.17
C GLY A 337 -12.49 9.02 -13.98
N ASP A 338 -11.35 8.78 -13.34
CA ASP A 338 -10.21 8.16 -14.01
C ASP A 338 -10.64 6.85 -14.65
N PRO A 339 -10.23 6.57 -15.91
CA PRO A 339 -10.59 5.33 -16.58
C PRO A 339 -9.94 4.16 -15.82
N LEU A 340 -10.77 3.39 -15.12
CA LEU A 340 -10.34 2.19 -14.41
C LEU A 340 -10.90 0.95 -15.09
N ALA A 341 -10.07 -0.06 -15.23
CA ALA A 341 -10.55 -1.36 -15.66
C ALA A 341 -11.30 -2.06 -14.52
N ASN A 342 -12.27 -2.89 -14.85
CA ASN A 342 -12.88 -3.80 -13.91
C ASN A 342 -11.91 -4.92 -13.54
N GLY A 343 -12.17 -5.57 -12.40
CA GLY A 343 -11.35 -6.66 -11.91
C GLY A 343 -10.30 -6.24 -10.88
N VAL A 344 -9.42 -7.16 -10.58
CA VAL A 344 -8.40 -7.04 -9.53
C VAL A 344 -7.16 -6.34 -10.06
N GLN A 345 -6.79 -5.24 -9.45
CA GLN A 345 -5.65 -4.42 -9.82
C GLN A 345 -4.82 -4.02 -8.59
N MET A 346 -3.52 -3.85 -8.78
CA MET A 346 -2.67 -3.15 -7.83
C MET A 346 -2.62 -1.65 -8.16
N LEU A 347 -2.18 -0.84 -7.20
CA LEU A 347 -2.17 0.62 -7.33
C LEU A 347 -1.51 1.13 -8.62
N HIS A 348 -0.34 0.59 -8.98
CA HIS A 348 0.42 1.01 -10.17
C HIS A 348 -0.22 0.59 -11.51
N GLU A 349 -1.16 -0.35 -11.48
CA GLU A 349 -1.93 -0.79 -12.65
C GLU A 349 -3.19 0.07 -12.83
N ALA A 350 -3.79 0.48 -11.71
CA ALA A 350 -5.06 1.17 -11.69
C ALA A 350 -4.93 2.68 -11.91
N ILE A 351 -3.90 3.33 -11.38
CA ILE A 351 -3.83 4.80 -11.30
C ILE A 351 -2.65 5.35 -12.10
N ASP A 352 -2.87 6.48 -12.78
CA ASP A 352 -1.79 7.23 -13.43
C ASP A 352 -0.76 7.69 -12.40
N SER A 353 0.50 7.29 -12.62
CA SER A 353 1.58 7.50 -11.67
C SER A 353 1.90 8.99 -11.48
N ARG A 354 1.83 9.80 -12.54
CA ARG A 354 2.16 11.24 -12.51
C ARG A 354 1.08 12.00 -11.76
N ARG A 355 -0.19 11.74 -12.08
CA ARG A 355 -1.33 12.35 -11.39
C ARG A 355 -1.32 12.01 -9.90
N PHE A 356 -1.13 10.75 -9.54
CA PHE A 356 -1.05 10.34 -8.15
C PHE A 356 0.07 11.07 -7.42
N MET A 357 1.28 11.09 -7.99
CA MET A 357 2.45 11.71 -7.34
C MET A 357 2.33 13.23 -7.26
N GLN A 358 1.64 13.88 -8.20
CA GLN A 358 1.31 15.30 -8.12
C GLN A 358 0.40 15.60 -6.92
N LEU A 359 -0.70 14.85 -6.77
CA LEU A 359 -1.62 14.99 -5.64
C LEU A 359 -0.93 14.69 -4.30
N PHE A 360 -0.09 13.65 -4.28
CA PHE A 360 0.61 13.24 -3.06
C PHE A 360 1.67 14.28 -2.62
N ARG A 361 2.39 14.87 -3.57
CA ARG A 361 3.32 15.99 -3.28
C ARG A 361 2.61 17.22 -2.73
N ALA A 362 1.42 17.53 -3.23
CA ALA A 362 0.63 18.68 -2.79
C ALA A 362 0.25 18.63 -1.29
N GLU A 363 0.21 17.42 -0.70
CA GLU A 363 -0.04 17.24 0.73
C GLU A 363 1.19 17.55 1.63
N GLY A 364 2.38 17.76 1.05
CA GLY A 364 3.58 18.14 1.80
C GLY A 364 4.15 17.05 2.72
N LEU A 365 3.76 15.79 2.54
CA LEU A 365 4.11 14.67 3.43
C LEU A 365 5.41 13.96 3.06
N LEU A 366 5.96 14.26 1.88
CA LEU A 366 7.09 13.53 1.33
C LEU A 366 8.16 14.47 0.77
N ALA A 367 9.40 13.98 0.81
CA ALA A 367 10.53 14.55 0.09
C ALA A 367 10.95 13.58 -1.01
N ILE A 368 11.20 14.09 -2.22
CA ILE A 368 11.77 13.32 -3.33
C ILE A 368 13.09 13.96 -3.72
N ASP A 369 14.11 13.13 -3.84
CA ASP A 369 15.45 13.48 -4.32
C ASP A 369 15.75 12.69 -5.61
N GLY A 370 16.51 13.30 -6.53
CA GLY A 370 16.96 12.66 -7.77
C GLY A 370 16.05 12.82 -8.98
N LEU A 371 14.88 13.49 -8.85
CA LEU A 371 14.01 13.82 -9.97
C LEU A 371 13.77 15.32 -10.06
N THR A 372 14.08 15.93 -11.19
CA THR A 372 13.59 17.27 -11.54
C THR A 372 12.10 17.19 -11.84
N ALA A 373 11.30 17.99 -11.14
CA ALA A 373 9.85 18.06 -11.40
C ALA A 373 9.62 18.58 -12.83
N GLN A 374 9.17 17.71 -13.75
CA GLN A 374 8.63 18.17 -15.03
C GLN A 374 7.11 18.32 -14.87
N PRO A 375 6.53 19.49 -15.20
CA PRO A 375 5.09 19.66 -15.23
C PRO A 375 4.46 18.83 -16.35
N HIS A 376 3.28 18.28 -16.09
CA HIS A 376 2.50 17.54 -17.10
C HIS A 376 2.11 18.49 -18.23
N PRO A 377 2.34 18.19 -19.53
CA PRO A 377 2.08 19.11 -20.65
C PRO A 377 0.60 19.48 -20.86
N GLU A 378 -0.34 18.75 -20.30
CA GLU A 378 -1.78 18.91 -20.56
C GLU A 378 -2.55 19.73 -19.50
N TRP A 379 -1.89 20.27 -18.47
CA TRP A 379 -2.56 21.01 -17.40
C TRP A 379 -2.27 22.52 -17.44
N GLN A 380 -2.44 23.16 -18.60
CA GLN A 380 -2.49 24.64 -18.73
C GLN A 380 -3.93 25.18 -18.74
N GLY A 381 -4.87 24.56 -18.10
CA GLY A 381 -6.25 25.00 -18.12
C GLY A 381 -6.99 24.77 -16.81
N GLY A 382 -7.08 25.80 -15.97
CA GLY A 382 -8.12 25.86 -14.99
C GLY A 382 -7.76 26.27 -13.57
N LEU A 383 -7.16 27.46 -13.39
CA LEU A 383 -7.34 28.30 -12.22
C LEU A 383 -7.63 29.72 -12.71
N SER A 384 -8.89 30.02 -12.95
CA SER A 384 -9.46 31.36 -12.99
C SER A 384 -10.75 31.34 -12.20
#